data_4efe87e2fd3c1e72973b21e63543d4fc
#
_entry.id   4efe87e2fd3c1e72973b21e63543d4fc
#
_cell.length_a   1.000
_cell.length_b   1.000
_cell.length_c   1.000
_cell.angle_alpha   90.00
_cell.angle_beta   90.00
_cell.angle_gamma   90.00
#
_symmetry.space_group_name_H-M   'P 1'
#
loop_
_entity.id
_entity.type
_entity.pdbx_description
1 polymer ?
#
loop_
_entity_poly.entity_id
_entity_poly.type
_entity_poly.pdbx_seq_one_letter_code
_entity_poly.pdbx_strand_id
1 'polypeptide(L)'
;MVSIARKNLFEDIPRFVVAQAGIMFAASLVTIQVGIFHGFTRSTAQLIDNSSADIWVSAEEMVYFELTQSMPLERLTEAQAVDGVQRAEAISLSGGRWRSPDGKIAPLRIIGFDPDGTMFRVGEVVAGGFNDLKEPFAFMTDRTNLDSLRLDGLGSTAEVNSAPARLAGLTQGTQSIVSSTMLFTSLENAKAYATSGLTSSVFCDVGAGDGLSCTTTYERRDESDESPPEITALTIADPITHLLIRAEPGQDLEVLKERLANALPDVIVLTQDEMATRTRNYWRLRTGIGFILGLGAAVGMIVGVVIVGQILYSSVSDHIREYGTLKAMGASDRMIYSVIIEQALWMAVLGYIPSLLLCVGLGAWTAATQGIMILITPLT
;
A
#
# COMPACT_ATOMS: atom_id res chain seq x y z
N MET A 1 3.85 -10.64 50.39
CA MET A 1 3.02 -9.54 50.97
C MET A 1 2.01 -9.14 49.90
N VAL A 2 0.74 -9.07 50.26
CA VAL A 2 -0.29 -8.56 49.33
C VAL A 2 -0.06 -7.05 49.24
N SER A 3 0.19 -6.52 48.02
CA SER A 3 0.38 -5.10 47.82
C SER A 3 -0.91 -4.35 48.15
N ILE A 4 -0.79 -3.27 48.93
CA ILE A 4 -1.91 -2.36 49.28
C ILE A 4 -2.54 -1.85 47.99
N ALA A 5 -1.74 -1.54 46.99
CA ALA A 5 -2.20 -1.09 45.67
C ALA A 5 -3.18 -2.05 45.01
N ARG A 6 -2.87 -3.37 45.06
CA ARG A 6 -3.74 -4.41 44.46
C ARG A 6 -5.02 -4.60 45.25
N LYS A 7 -4.97 -4.51 46.58
CA LYS A 7 -6.19 -4.62 47.42
C LYS A 7 -7.17 -3.47 47.14
N ASN A 8 -6.69 -2.23 47.17
CA ASN A 8 -7.51 -1.06 46.91
C ASN A 8 -8.09 -1.06 45.48
N LEU A 9 -7.36 -1.63 44.50
CA LEU A 9 -7.81 -1.69 43.10
C LEU A 9 -9.03 -2.64 42.93
N PHE A 10 -9.07 -3.75 43.66
CA PHE A 10 -10.14 -4.75 43.58
C PHE A 10 -11.22 -4.63 44.65
N GLU A 11 -11.20 -3.61 45.48
CA GLU A 11 -12.19 -3.38 46.54
C GLU A 11 -13.57 -2.98 45.95
N ASP A 12 -13.54 -2.18 44.86
CA ASP A 12 -14.76 -1.79 44.13
C ASP A 12 -14.71 -2.29 42.69
N ILE A 13 -15.15 -3.54 42.47
CA ILE A 13 -15.12 -4.21 41.15
C ILE A 13 -15.91 -3.44 40.08
N PRO A 14 -17.14 -2.95 40.31
CA PRO A 14 -17.89 -2.18 39.32
C PRO A 14 -17.09 -0.96 38.80
N ARG A 15 -16.52 -0.22 39.71
CA ARG A 15 -15.71 0.95 39.37
C ARG A 15 -14.41 0.59 38.62
N PHE A 16 -13.75 -0.47 39.07
CA PHE A 16 -12.60 -1.01 38.40
C PHE A 16 -12.92 -1.40 36.95
N VAL A 17 -14.02 -2.09 36.70
CA VAL A 17 -14.43 -2.50 35.33
C VAL A 17 -14.72 -1.28 34.46
N VAL A 18 -15.40 -0.25 34.94
CA VAL A 18 -15.65 0.99 34.20
C VAL A 18 -14.30 1.68 33.86
N ALA A 19 -13.38 1.71 34.82
CA ALA A 19 -12.04 2.23 34.63
C ALA A 19 -11.28 1.49 33.53
N GLN A 20 -11.28 0.15 33.58
CA GLN A 20 -10.65 -0.70 32.59
C GLN A 20 -11.26 -0.53 31.20
N ALA A 21 -12.58 -0.40 31.10
CA ALA A 21 -13.25 -0.12 29.82
C ALA A 21 -12.79 1.20 29.22
N GLY A 22 -12.63 2.25 30.03
CA GLY A 22 -12.11 3.55 29.57
C GLY A 22 -10.68 3.48 29.08
N ILE A 23 -9.79 2.81 29.81
CA ILE A 23 -8.38 2.62 29.41
C ILE A 23 -8.31 1.76 28.15
N MET A 24 -9.05 0.66 28.08
CA MET A 24 -9.13 -0.22 26.93
C MET A 24 -9.58 0.57 25.68
N PHE A 25 -10.63 1.40 25.80
CA PHE A 25 -11.12 2.22 24.69
C PHE A 25 -10.05 3.21 24.20
N ALA A 26 -9.42 3.97 25.12
CA ALA A 26 -8.40 4.94 24.76
C ALA A 26 -7.18 4.28 24.11
N ALA A 27 -6.69 3.17 24.69
CA ALA A 27 -5.58 2.42 24.14
C ALA A 27 -5.91 1.82 22.75
N SER A 28 -7.12 1.26 22.60
CA SER A 28 -7.57 0.73 21.30
C SER A 28 -7.66 1.80 20.23
N LEU A 29 -8.18 2.99 20.59
CA LEU A 29 -8.29 4.12 19.65
C LEU A 29 -6.92 4.54 19.14
N VAL A 30 -5.94 4.72 20.01
CA VAL A 30 -4.56 5.10 19.63
C VAL A 30 -3.92 4.00 18.78
N THR A 31 -3.98 2.74 19.24
CA THR A 31 -3.38 1.60 18.54
C THR A 31 -3.96 1.41 17.14
N ILE A 32 -5.30 1.51 16.99
CA ILE A 32 -5.94 1.38 15.66
C ILE A 32 -5.52 2.52 14.75
N GLN A 33 -5.48 3.77 15.22
CA GLN A 33 -5.10 4.92 14.39
C GLN A 33 -3.64 4.86 13.93
N VAL A 34 -2.74 4.52 14.84
CA VAL A 34 -1.33 4.32 14.51
C VAL A 34 -1.17 3.11 13.59
N GLY A 35 -1.89 2.02 13.86
CA GLY A 35 -1.89 0.82 13.03
C GLY A 35 -2.40 1.07 11.60
N ILE A 36 -3.48 1.85 11.44
CA ILE A 36 -3.98 2.28 10.12
C ILE A 36 -2.94 3.15 9.42
N PHE A 37 -2.31 4.10 10.11
CA PHE A 37 -1.30 4.97 9.53
C PHE A 37 -0.09 4.16 9.01
N HIS A 38 0.38 3.18 9.78
CA HIS A 38 1.46 2.29 9.34
C HIS A 38 1.03 1.41 8.17
N GLY A 39 -0.16 0.82 8.23
CA GLY A 39 -0.72 0.02 7.15
C GLY A 39 -0.89 0.82 5.85
N PHE A 40 -1.45 2.03 5.97
CA PHE A 40 -1.56 3.00 4.88
C PHE A 40 -0.20 3.30 4.25
N THR A 41 0.77 3.75 5.06
CA THR A 41 2.10 4.13 4.58
C THR A 41 2.79 2.95 3.87
N ARG A 42 2.68 1.73 4.42
CA ARG A 42 3.23 0.53 3.80
C ARG A 42 2.55 0.20 2.48
N SER A 43 1.21 0.24 2.42
CA SER A 43 0.45 -0.14 1.22
C SER A 43 0.74 0.74 0.02
N THR A 44 1.15 2.01 0.22
CA THR A 44 1.44 2.95 -0.87
C THR A 44 2.69 2.59 -1.69
N ALA A 45 3.65 1.90 -1.10
CA ALA A 45 4.90 1.52 -1.77
C ALA A 45 5.11 0.00 -1.83
N GLN A 46 4.09 -0.79 -1.52
CA GLN A 46 4.20 -2.24 -1.37
C GLN A 46 4.71 -2.95 -2.64
N LEU A 47 4.28 -2.53 -3.83
CA LEU A 47 4.76 -3.10 -5.09
C LEU A 47 6.24 -2.79 -5.34
N ILE A 48 6.72 -1.63 -4.88
CA ILE A 48 8.13 -1.26 -4.94
C ILE A 48 8.92 -2.10 -3.94
N ASP A 49 8.44 -2.18 -2.69
CA ASP A 49 9.10 -2.96 -1.62
C ASP A 49 9.16 -4.46 -1.93
N ASN A 50 8.14 -5.00 -2.58
CA ASN A 50 8.08 -6.40 -2.98
C ASN A 50 8.95 -6.71 -4.21
N SER A 51 9.34 -5.70 -4.98
CA SER A 51 10.23 -5.90 -6.12
C SER A 51 11.62 -6.37 -5.65
N SER A 52 12.32 -7.03 -6.52
CA SER A 52 13.72 -7.39 -6.27
C SER A 52 14.69 -6.59 -7.15
N ALA A 53 14.24 -5.44 -7.68
CA ALA A 53 15.07 -4.51 -8.42
C ALA A 53 15.96 -3.71 -7.47
N ASP A 54 17.19 -3.43 -7.89
CA ASP A 54 18.12 -2.56 -7.14
C ASP A 54 17.86 -1.09 -7.46
N ILE A 55 17.53 -0.79 -8.73
CA ILE A 55 17.29 0.54 -9.25
C ILE A 55 15.98 0.58 -10.04
N TRP A 56 15.28 1.71 -9.94
CA TRP A 56 14.08 2.07 -10.68
C TRP A 56 14.38 3.27 -11.56
N VAL A 57 14.04 3.18 -12.85
CA VAL A 57 14.15 4.28 -13.82
C VAL A 57 12.75 4.68 -14.25
N SER A 58 12.48 5.97 -14.27
CA SER A 58 11.18 6.55 -14.65
C SER A 58 11.41 7.84 -15.42
N ALA A 59 10.38 8.38 -16.06
CA ALA A 59 10.45 9.70 -16.67
C ALA A 59 10.82 10.77 -15.63
N GLU A 60 11.56 11.81 -16.02
CA GLU A 60 12.08 12.86 -15.14
C GLU A 60 10.96 13.56 -14.34
N GLU A 61 9.80 13.78 -14.96
CA GLU A 61 8.63 14.41 -14.33
C GLU A 61 7.87 13.50 -13.36
N MET A 62 8.36 12.30 -13.09
CA MET A 62 7.71 11.37 -12.16
C MET A 62 7.54 12.02 -10.79
N VAL A 63 6.30 12.10 -10.32
CA VAL A 63 5.95 12.59 -8.98
C VAL A 63 6.04 11.47 -7.95
N TYR A 64 5.40 10.34 -8.21
CA TYR A 64 5.46 9.10 -7.43
C TYR A 64 5.07 7.93 -8.34
N PHE A 65 5.14 6.69 -7.85
CA PHE A 65 4.98 5.45 -8.62
C PHE A 65 3.81 5.45 -9.62
N GLU A 66 2.62 5.90 -9.23
CA GLU A 66 1.44 5.87 -10.12
C GLU A 66 1.26 7.17 -10.93
N LEU A 67 2.02 8.22 -10.66
CA LEU A 67 1.95 9.51 -11.35
C LEU A 67 3.29 9.81 -12.01
N THR A 68 3.43 9.29 -13.21
CA THR A 68 4.60 9.43 -14.07
C THR A 68 4.15 9.58 -15.53
N GLN A 69 5.05 10.05 -16.36
CA GLN A 69 4.86 10.00 -17.80
C GLN A 69 5.37 8.67 -18.36
N SER A 70 4.92 8.33 -19.56
CA SER A 70 5.41 7.17 -20.28
C SER A 70 6.71 7.50 -21.03
N MET A 71 7.55 6.50 -21.20
CA MET A 71 8.74 6.51 -22.05
C MET A 71 8.67 5.34 -23.05
N PRO A 72 9.36 5.39 -24.17
CA PRO A 72 9.35 4.31 -25.15
C PRO A 72 10.04 3.04 -24.62
N LEU A 73 9.55 1.88 -25.03
CA LEU A 73 10.14 0.57 -24.66
C LEU A 73 11.61 0.42 -25.12
N GLU A 74 12.06 1.24 -26.09
CA GLU A 74 13.47 1.30 -26.52
C GLU A 74 14.41 1.52 -25.35
N ARG A 75 13.99 2.30 -24.33
CA ARG A 75 14.75 2.57 -23.10
C ARG A 75 15.16 1.29 -22.36
N LEU A 76 14.40 0.19 -22.52
CA LEU A 76 14.74 -1.10 -21.94
C LEU A 76 16.05 -1.65 -22.54
N THR A 77 16.17 -1.56 -23.86
CA THR A 77 17.37 -2.03 -24.58
C THR A 77 18.57 -1.15 -24.29
N GLU A 78 18.36 0.17 -24.25
CA GLU A 78 19.40 1.12 -23.89
C GLU A 78 19.90 0.90 -22.46
N ALA A 79 18.98 0.73 -21.48
CA ALA A 79 19.33 0.44 -20.09
C ALA A 79 20.09 -0.89 -19.95
N GLN A 80 19.68 -1.92 -20.69
CA GLN A 80 20.34 -3.22 -20.68
C GLN A 80 21.79 -3.17 -21.22
N ALA A 81 22.09 -2.20 -22.07
CA ALA A 81 23.42 -2.01 -22.64
C ALA A 81 24.38 -1.25 -21.72
N VAL A 82 23.91 -0.68 -20.62
CA VAL A 82 24.76 0.07 -19.67
C VAL A 82 25.62 -0.88 -18.86
N ASP A 83 26.91 -0.59 -18.81
CA ASP A 83 27.89 -1.39 -18.04
C ASP A 83 27.58 -1.41 -16.55
N GLY A 84 27.47 -2.60 -15.97
CA GLY A 84 27.06 -2.84 -14.59
C GLY A 84 25.57 -3.23 -14.43
N VAL A 85 24.80 -3.29 -15.53
CA VAL A 85 23.43 -3.78 -15.54
C VAL A 85 23.42 -5.28 -15.85
N GLN A 86 22.98 -6.08 -14.87
CA GLN A 86 22.81 -7.52 -15.07
C GLN A 86 21.52 -7.83 -15.85
N ARG A 87 20.44 -7.13 -15.55
CA ARG A 87 19.11 -7.33 -16.16
C ARG A 87 18.26 -6.07 -16.04
N ALA A 88 17.46 -5.81 -17.06
CA ALA A 88 16.42 -4.79 -17.05
C ALA A 88 15.07 -5.42 -17.39
N GLU A 89 14.00 -4.96 -16.75
CA GLU A 89 12.60 -5.37 -17.00
C GLU A 89 11.73 -4.11 -17.07
N ALA A 90 10.70 -4.12 -17.92
CA ALA A 90 9.80 -2.99 -18.10
C ALA A 90 8.49 -3.20 -17.33
N ILE A 91 7.92 -2.09 -16.85
CA ILE A 91 6.55 -2.03 -16.31
C ILE A 91 5.79 -0.95 -17.06
N SER A 92 4.54 -1.26 -17.42
CA SER A 92 3.57 -0.31 -17.95
C SER A 92 2.46 -0.08 -16.95
N LEU A 93 2.22 1.16 -16.56
CA LEU A 93 1.09 1.57 -15.73
C LEU A 93 0.12 2.40 -16.56
N SER A 94 -1.16 2.03 -16.53
CA SER A 94 -2.21 2.83 -17.16
C SER A 94 -3.49 2.82 -16.32
N GLY A 95 -4.33 3.84 -16.53
CA GLY A 95 -5.69 3.84 -16.02
C GLY A 95 -6.60 3.03 -16.92
N GLY A 96 -7.60 2.37 -16.32
CA GLY A 96 -8.61 1.63 -17.06
C GLY A 96 -9.99 1.77 -16.44
N ARG A 97 -10.99 1.35 -17.19
CA ARG A 97 -12.37 1.28 -16.77
C ARG A 97 -12.83 -0.16 -16.80
N TRP A 98 -13.19 -0.67 -15.64
CA TRP A 98 -13.81 -1.98 -15.50
C TRP A 98 -15.30 -1.89 -15.80
N ARG A 99 -15.82 -2.87 -16.55
CA ARG A 99 -17.24 -3.12 -16.67
C ARG A 99 -17.51 -4.56 -16.25
N SER A 100 -18.20 -4.73 -15.14
CA SER A 100 -18.59 -6.04 -14.62
C SER A 100 -19.66 -6.71 -15.50
N PRO A 101 -19.89 -8.02 -15.36
CA PRO A 101 -20.93 -8.75 -16.11
C PRO A 101 -22.33 -8.17 -15.91
N ASP A 102 -22.64 -7.56 -14.76
CA ASP A 102 -23.91 -6.88 -14.46
C ASP A 102 -23.93 -5.41 -14.92
N GLY A 103 -22.92 -4.95 -15.68
CA GLY A 103 -22.85 -3.62 -16.29
C GLY A 103 -22.35 -2.50 -15.39
N LYS A 104 -21.92 -2.79 -14.14
CA LYS A 104 -21.35 -1.77 -13.25
C LYS A 104 -19.96 -1.36 -13.71
N ILE A 105 -19.66 -0.08 -13.55
CA ILE A 105 -18.39 0.52 -13.96
C ILE A 105 -17.58 0.87 -12.70
N ALA A 106 -16.29 0.54 -12.72
CA ALA A 106 -15.33 0.92 -11.69
C ALA A 106 -13.99 1.35 -12.31
N PRO A 107 -13.26 2.27 -11.67
CA PRO A 107 -11.91 2.61 -12.12
C PRO A 107 -10.93 1.47 -11.81
N LEU A 108 -9.98 1.25 -12.71
CA LEU A 108 -8.88 0.30 -12.57
C LEU A 108 -7.52 1.00 -12.71
N ARG A 109 -6.52 0.36 -12.10
CA ARG A 109 -5.12 0.57 -12.44
C ARG A 109 -4.57 -0.70 -13.10
N ILE A 110 -4.19 -0.60 -14.36
CA ILE A 110 -3.65 -1.71 -15.15
C ILE A 110 -2.13 -1.67 -15.01
N ILE A 111 -1.54 -2.78 -14.61
CA ILE A 111 -0.09 -2.95 -14.45
C ILE A 111 0.33 -4.11 -15.36
N GLY A 112 1.02 -3.73 -16.44
CA GLY A 112 1.64 -4.67 -17.37
C GLY A 112 3.10 -4.92 -17.01
N PHE A 113 3.52 -6.17 -17.00
CA PHE A 113 4.89 -6.59 -16.73
C PHE A 113 5.23 -7.85 -17.50
N ASP A 114 6.50 -8.25 -17.54
CA ASP A 114 6.93 -9.50 -18.13
C ASP A 114 6.60 -10.68 -17.19
N PRO A 115 5.70 -11.61 -17.56
CA PRO A 115 5.37 -12.78 -16.73
C PRO A 115 6.57 -13.71 -16.46
N ASP A 116 7.60 -13.71 -17.32
CA ASP A 116 8.86 -14.44 -17.16
C ASP A 116 9.88 -13.62 -16.35
N GLY A 117 9.54 -12.37 -16.03
CA GLY A 117 10.36 -11.48 -15.24
C GLY A 117 10.61 -11.99 -13.82
N THR A 118 11.70 -11.55 -13.23
CA THR A 118 12.10 -11.96 -11.88
C THR A 118 12.12 -10.83 -10.88
N MET A 119 12.09 -9.59 -11.36
CA MET A 119 12.24 -8.41 -10.50
C MET A 119 10.92 -7.87 -9.99
N PHE A 120 9.87 -7.84 -10.82
CA PHE A 120 8.56 -7.41 -10.36
C PHE A 120 7.81 -8.53 -9.65
N ARG A 121 7.41 -8.28 -8.42
CA ARG A 121 6.67 -9.23 -7.57
C ARG A 121 5.34 -8.62 -7.16
N VAL A 122 4.25 -9.22 -7.63
CA VAL A 122 2.87 -8.77 -7.32
C VAL A 122 2.37 -9.19 -5.93
N GLY A 123 3.23 -9.76 -5.09
CA GLY A 123 2.83 -10.32 -3.79
C GLY A 123 2.68 -11.85 -3.85
N GLU A 124 1.86 -12.40 -2.95
CA GLU A 124 1.59 -13.84 -2.90
C GLU A 124 0.53 -14.21 -3.93
N VAL A 125 0.82 -15.19 -4.80
CA VAL A 125 -0.16 -15.77 -5.73
C VAL A 125 -0.87 -16.91 -5.01
N VAL A 126 -2.19 -16.78 -4.82
CA VAL A 126 -3.01 -17.76 -4.08
C VAL A 126 -3.77 -18.71 -5.02
N ALA A 127 -3.96 -18.34 -6.28
CA ALA A 127 -4.57 -19.19 -7.31
C ALA A 127 -4.13 -18.75 -8.71
N GLY A 128 -4.03 -19.67 -9.66
CA GLY A 128 -3.48 -19.42 -11.00
C GLY A 128 -1.96 -19.27 -10.98
N GLY A 129 -1.37 -18.72 -12.03
CA GLY A 129 0.07 -18.53 -12.16
C GLY A 129 0.43 -17.44 -13.16
N PHE A 130 1.66 -16.93 -13.09
CA PHE A 130 2.14 -15.90 -14.03
C PHE A 130 2.12 -16.36 -15.49
N ASN A 131 2.32 -17.66 -15.74
CA ASN A 131 2.23 -18.21 -17.09
C ASN A 131 0.84 -18.02 -17.72
N ASP A 132 -0.21 -18.02 -16.91
CA ASP A 132 -1.57 -17.82 -17.37
C ASP A 132 -1.84 -16.42 -17.91
N LEU A 133 -0.97 -15.44 -17.53
CA LEU A 133 -1.01 -14.05 -18.02
C LEU A 133 -0.53 -13.91 -19.48
N LYS A 134 0.13 -14.92 -20.02
CA LYS A 134 0.52 -14.96 -21.44
C LYS A 134 -0.67 -15.23 -22.37
N GLU A 135 -1.76 -15.76 -21.82
CA GLU A 135 -2.96 -15.95 -22.60
C GLU A 135 -3.62 -14.59 -22.93
N PRO A 136 -4.27 -14.50 -24.11
CA PRO A 136 -4.96 -13.30 -24.52
C PRO A 136 -5.94 -12.78 -23.47
N PHE A 137 -5.83 -11.48 -23.15
CA PHE A 137 -6.71 -10.77 -22.22
C PHE A 137 -6.81 -11.40 -20.82
N ALA A 138 -5.80 -12.17 -20.42
CA ALA A 138 -5.71 -12.72 -19.08
C ALA A 138 -5.23 -11.68 -18.09
N PHE A 139 -5.78 -11.70 -16.87
CA PHE A 139 -5.34 -10.83 -15.79
C PHE A 139 -5.40 -11.53 -14.42
N MET A 140 -4.70 -10.96 -13.46
CA MET A 140 -4.77 -11.29 -12.04
C MET A 140 -5.19 -10.07 -11.24
N THR A 141 -5.84 -10.29 -10.10
CA THR A 141 -6.16 -9.23 -9.13
C THR A 141 -6.11 -9.77 -7.71
N ASP A 142 -6.14 -8.89 -6.70
CA ASP A 142 -6.22 -9.32 -5.31
C ASP A 142 -7.58 -9.99 -5.04
N ARG A 143 -7.56 -11.09 -4.26
CA ARG A 143 -8.77 -11.84 -3.91
C ARG A 143 -9.84 -10.99 -3.22
N THR A 144 -9.44 -9.93 -2.52
CA THR A 144 -10.38 -9.01 -1.85
C THR A 144 -11.17 -8.15 -2.83
N ASN A 145 -10.75 -8.10 -4.10
CA ASN A 145 -11.45 -7.36 -5.14
C ASN A 145 -12.56 -8.15 -5.85
N LEU A 146 -12.69 -9.46 -5.60
CA LEU A 146 -13.70 -10.28 -6.29
C LEU A 146 -15.11 -9.73 -6.13
N ASP A 147 -15.53 -9.41 -4.91
CA ASP A 147 -16.86 -8.86 -4.65
C ASP A 147 -17.06 -7.49 -5.29
N SER A 148 -16.06 -6.62 -5.22
CA SER A 148 -16.13 -5.26 -5.80
C SER A 148 -16.18 -5.27 -7.33
N LEU A 149 -15.48 -6.22 -7.95
CA LEU A 149 -15.46 -6.44 -9.39
C LEU A 149 -16.60 -7.34 -9.89
N ARG A 150 -17.40 -7.92 -8.98
CA ARG A 150 -18.48 -8.87 -9.32
C ARG A 150 -17.97 -10.07 -10.10
N LEU A 151 -16.91 -10.71 -9.60
CA LEU A 151 -16.31 -11.91 -10.16
C LEU A 151 -16.53 -13.09 -9.22
N ASP A 152 -16.98 -14.23 -9.77
CA ASP A 152 -17.25 -15.44 -9.01
C ASP A 152 -15.99 -16.28 -8.74
N GLY A 153 -14.90 -16.04 -9.46
CA GLY A 153 -13.64 -16.74 -9.31
C GLY A 153 -12.88 -16.89 -10.64
N LEU A 154 -11.88 -17.77 -10.64
CA LEU A 154 -11.05 -18.01 -11.82
C LEU A 154 -11.90 -18.38 -13.05
N GLY A 155 -11.52 -17.85 -14.21
CA GLY A 155 -12.22 -18.01 -15.47
C GLY A 155 -13.39 -17.03 -15.68
N SER A 156 -13.79 -16.25 -14.67
CA SER A 156 -14.77 -15.19 -14.86
C SER A 156 -14.31 -14.18 -15.90
N THR A 157 -15.25 -13.69 -16.69
CA THR A 157 -15.02 -12.74 -17.78
C THR A 157 -15.73 -11.42 -17.52
N ALA A 158 -15.13 -10.34 -17.96
CA ALA A 158 -15.66 -8.99 -17.88
C ALA A 158 -15.06 -8.13 -18.99
N GLU A 159 -15.17 -6.81 -18.93
CA GLU A 159 -14.57 -5.91 -19.90
C GLU A 159 -13.64 -4.92 -19.19
N VAL A 160 -12.48 -4.68 -19.79
CA VAL A 160 -11.56 -3.59 -19.43
C VAL A 160 -11.48 -2.63 -20.61
N ASN A 161 -11.91 -1.37 -20.38
CA ASN A 161 -12.15 -0.37 -21.43
C ASN A 161 -13.17 -0.89 -22.46
N SER A 162 -12.71 -1.47 -23.58
CA SER A 162 -13.55 -2.11 -24.60
C SER A 162 -13.01 -3.47 -25.03
N ALA A 163 -12.08 -4.05 -24.24
CA ALA A 163 -11.51 -5.35 -24.48
C ALA A 163 -12.11 -6.40 -23.52
N PRO A 164 -12.29 -7.65 -23.95
CA PRO A 164 -12.66 -8.72 -23.05
C PRO A 164 -11.54 -8.94 -22.02
N ALA A 165 -11.89 -9.33 -20.80
CA ALA A 165 -10.92 -9.61 -19.76
C ALA A 165 -11.30 -10.91 -19.05
N ARG A 166 -10.32 -11.81 -18.84
CA ARG A 166 -10.51 -13.11 -18.19
C ARG A 166 -9.63 -13.19 -16.93
N LEU A 167 -10.25 -13.48 -15.81
CA LEU A 167 -9.54 -13.69 -14.56
C LEU A 167 -8.77 -15.02 -14.60
N ALA A 168 -7.44 -14.92 -14.65
CA ALA A 168 -6.53 -16.06 -14.75
C ALA A 168 -5.84 -16.40 -13.42
N GLY A 169 -5.81 -15.45 -12.48
CA GLY A 169 -5.19 -15.70 -11.19
C GLY A 169 -5.61 -14.73 -10.11
N LEU A 170 -5.34 -15.12 -8.86
CA LEU A 170 -5.62 -14.34 -7.67
C LEU A 170 -4.36 -14.11 -6.87
N THR A 171 -4.17 -12.89 -6.42
CA THR A 171 -3.11 -12.50 -5.51
C THR A 171 -3.66 -12.19 -4.12
N GLN A 172 -2.78 -12.09 -3.15
CA GLN A 172 -3.10 -11.66 -1.79
C GLN A 172 -2.12 -10.59 -1.33
N GLY A 173 -2.66 -9.57 -0.64
CA GLY A 173 -1.85 -8.50 -0.07
C GLY A 173 -1.32 -7.51 -1.09
N THR A 174 -1.99 -7.39 -2.25
CA THR A 174 -1.65 -6.42 -3.30
C THR A 174 -2.58 -5.22 -3.33
N GLN A 175 -3.63 -5.23 -2.51
CA GLN A 175 -4.57 -4.12 -2.43
C GLN A 175 -3.93 -2.90 -1.76
N SER A 176 -3.98 -1.76 -2.44
CA SER A 176 -3.61 -0.46 -1.86
C SER A 176 -4.84 0.27 -1.34
N ILE A 177 -4.70 0.91 -0.18
CA ILE A 177 -5.79 1.73 0.42
C ILE A 177 -6.05 3.00 -0.42
N VAL A 178 -5.07 3.42 -1.19
CA VAL A 178 -5.09 4.71 -1.90
C VAL A 178 -5.27 4.60 -3.41
N SER A 179 -5.00 3.43 -3.97
CA SER A 179 -5.12 3.20 -5.40
C SER A 179 -6.46 2.58 -5.75
N SER A 180 -6.87 2.77 -7.01
CA SER A 180 -7.96 1.97 -7.60
C SER A 180 -7.58 0.50 -7.58
N THR A 181 -8.57 -0.38 -7.77
CA THR A 181 -8.34 -1.81 -7.93
C THR A 181 -7.24 -2.08 -8.96
N MET A 182 -6.23 -2.84 -8.56
CA MET A 182 -5.10 -3.18 -9.41
C MET A 182 -5.39 -4.45 -10.22
N LEU A 183 -5.11 -4.36 -11.50
CA LEU A 183 -5.18 -5.45 -12.46
C LEU A 183 -3.76 -5.71 -12.98
N PHE A 184 -3.26 -6.91 -12.77
CA PHE A 184 -1.92 -7.34 -13.17
C PHE A 184 -2.01 -8.21 -14.43
N THR A 185 -1.20 -7.93 -15.44
CA THR A 185 -1.25 -8.62 -16.73
C THR A 185 0.09 -8.59 -17.44
N SER A 186 0.23 -9.25 -18.61
CA SER A 186 1.42 -9.10 -19.45
C SER A 186 1.48 -7.70 -20.10
N LEU A 187 2.66 -7.29 -20.54
CA LEU A 187 2.85 -6.01 -21.25
C LEU A 187 1.99 -5.92 -22.52
N GLU A 188 1.87 -7.03 -23.27
CA GLU A 188 1.04 -7.12 -24.46
C GLU A 188 -0.44 -6.94 -24.15
N ASN A 189 -0.94 -7.64 -23.12
CA ASN A 189 -2.31 -7.50 -22.68
C ASN A 189 -2.58 -6.07 -22.13
N ALA A 190 -1.63 -5.48 -21.39
CA ALA A 190 -1.74 -4.10 -20.89
C ALA A 190 -1.84 -3.10 -22.04
N LYS A 191 -1.03 -3.27 -23.11
CA LYS A 191 -1.12 -2.48 -24.33
C LYS A 191 -2.50 -2.64 -24.97
N ALA A 192 -2.98 -3.88 -25.15
CA ALA A 192 -4.29 -4.14 -25.73
C ALA A 192 -5.43 -3.50 -24.91
N TYR A 193 -5.37 -3.56 -23.58
CA TYR A 193 -6.33 -2.87 -22.72
C TYR A 193 -6.25 -1.35 -22.84
N ALA A 194 -5.04 -0.78 -22.86
CA ALA A 194 -4.85 0.67 -22.94
C ALA A 194 -5.32 1.25 -24.27
N THR A 195 -5.16 0.51 -25.37
CA THR A 195 -5.52 0.92 -26.73
C THR A 195 -6.90 0.45 -27.16
N SER A 196 -7.59 -0.38 -26.38
CA SER A 196 -8.93 -0.88 -26.72
C SER A 196 -9.92 0.29 -26.80
N GLY A 197 -10.73 0.29 -27.86
CA GLY A 197 -11.69 1.39 -28.15
C GLY A 197 -11.09 2.60 -28.85
N LEU A 198 -9.80 2.55 -29.20
CA LEU A 198 -9.13 3.54 -30.01
C LEU A 198 -8.58 2.85 -31.26
N THR A 199 -8.79 3.47 -32.42
CA THR A 199 -8.08 3.14 -33.65
C THR A 199 -6.90 4.11 -33.76
N SER A 200 -5.70 3.63 -33.90
CA SER A 200 -4.53 4.48 -34.12
C SER A 200 -4.11 4.39 -35.59
N SER A 201 -4.02 5.53 -36.25
CA SER A 201 -3.39 5.66 -37.56
C SER A 201 -2.10 6.43 -37.43
N VAL A 202 -1.00 5.84 -37.94
CA VAL A 202 0.30 6.49 -37.98
C VAL A 202 0.51 7.05 -39.34
N PHE A 203 0.57 8.36 -39.47
CA PHE A 203 0.95 9.06 -40.69
C PHE A 203 2.40 9.48 -40.56
N CYS A 204 3.24 8.92 -41.44
CA CYS A 204 4.63 9.33 -41.55
C CYS A 204 4.79 10.19 -42.80
N ASP A 205 5.28 11.42 -42.64
CA ASP A 205 5.60 12.32 -43.73
C ASP A 205 7.11 12.45 -43.88
N VAL A 206 7.60 12.31 -45.12
CA VAL A 206 9.01 12.49 -45.45
C VAL A 206 9.17 13.96 -45.79
N GLY A 207 9.58 14.76 -44.81
CA GLY A 207 9.90 16.19 -45.07
C GLY A 207 11.08 16.35 -46.01
N ALA A 208 11.12 17.49 -46.72
CA ALA A 208 12.13 17.82 -47.70
C ALA A 208 13.58 17.95 -47.17
N GLY A 209 13.84 17.52 -45.94
CA GLY A 209 15.17 17.48 -45.27
C GLY A 209 15.28 16.26 -44.39
N ASP A 210 15.68 15.15 -44.99
CA ASP A 210 16.17 13.88 -44.41
C ASP A 210 15.64 13.42 -43.02
N GLY A 211 14.46 13.87 -42.62
CA GLY A 211 13.79 13.48 -41.34
C GLY A 211 12.43 12.86 -41.59
N LEU A 212 12.24 11.62 -41.10
CA LEU A 212 10.91 10.97 -41.02
C LEU A 212 10.16 11.58 -39.82
N SER A 213 9.09 12.32 -40.08
CA SER A 213 8.19 12.81 -39.02
C SER A 213 6.92 11.95 -39.00
N CYS A 214 6.74 11.17 -37.97
CA CYS A 214 5.54 10.33 -37.78
C CYS A 214 4.61 10.95 -36.75
N THR A 215 3.35 11.16 -37.12
CA THR A 215 2.29 11.61 -36.21
C THR A 215 1.30 10.48 -36.02
N THR A 216 1.04 10.13 -34.78
CA THR A 216 0.01 9.13 -34.43
C THR A 216 -1.29 9.85 -34.09
N THR A 217 -2.33 9.58 -34.86
CA THR A 217 -3.68 10.10 -34.58
C THR A 217 -4.51 8.97 -33.97
N TYR A 218 -5.15 9.26 -32.84
CA TYR A 218 -6.07 8.34 -32.18
C TYR A 218 -7.50 8.74 -32.49
N GLU A 219 -8.25 7.84 -33.09
CA GLU A 219 -9.68 8.01 -33.35
C GLU A 219 -10.47 7.01 -32.52
N ARG A 220 -11.65 7.40 -32.07
CA ARG A 220 -12.54 6.47 -31.35
C ARG A 220 -13.01 5.42 -32.35
N ARG A 221 -12.88 4.14 -31.98
CA ARG A 221 -13.38 3.03 -32.78
C ARG A 221 -14.91 3.14 -32.88
N ASP A 222 -15.47 2.99 -34.08
CA ASP A 222 -16.91 2.99 -34.26
C ASP A 222 -17.53 1.75 -33.58
N GLU A 223 -18.66 1.96 -32.88
CA GLU A 223 -19.39 0.87 -32.19
C GLU A 223 -19.88 -0.25 -33.14
N SER A 224 -19.80 -0.03 -34.45
CA SER A 224 -20.15 -1.00 -35.48
C SER A 224 -19.04 -2.01 -35.82
N ASP A 225 -17.82 -1.79 -35.32
CA ASP A 225 -16.69 -2.69 -35.54
C ASP A 225 -16.63 -3.76 -34.44
N GLU A 226 -17.37 -4.86 -34.63
CA GLU A 226 -17.49 -6.01 -33.69
C GLU A 226 -16.25 -6.87 -33.56
N SER A 227 -15.16 -6.58 -34.27
CA SER A 227 -13.93 -7.37 -34.16
C SER A 227 -13.31 -7.17 -32.78
N PRO A 228 -13.03 -8.23 -32.01
CA PRO A 228 -12.32 -8.08 -30.74
C PRO A 228 -10.97 -7.43 -30.98
N PRO A 229 -10.45 -6.60 -30.06
CA PRO A 229 -9.13 -6.00 -30.19
C PRO A 229 -8.09 -7.12 -30.30
N GLU A 230 -7.20 -7.00 -31.27
CA GLU A 230 -6.13 -7.99 -31.49
C GLU A 230 -4.94 -7.65 -30.59
N ILE A 231 -4.36 -8.67 -29.96
CA ILE A 231 -3.14 -8.51 -29.19
C ILE A 231 -1.97 -8.45 -30.18
N THR A 232 -1.38 -7.28 -30.25
CA THR A 232 -0.21 -7.06 -31.12
C THR A 232 1.09 -7.18 -30.30
N ALA A 233 2.14 -7.71 -30.92
CA ALA A 233 3.46 -7.75 -30.34
C ALA A 233 3.93 -6.35 -29.93
N LEU A 234 4.76 -6.30 -28.91
CA LEU A 234 5.36 -5.03 -28.46
C LEU A 234 6.37 -4.53 -29.50
N THR A 235 6.40 -3.23 -29.66
CA THR A 235 7.37 -2.51 -30.49
C THR A 235 8.23 -1.60 -29.60
N ILE A 236 9.38 -1.18 -30.08
CA ILE A 236 10.29 -0.28 -29.35
C ILE A 236 9.65 1.07 -29.00
N ALA A 237 8.62 1.48 -29.73
CA ALA A 237 7.89 2.74 -29.52
C ALA A 237 6.73 2.62 -28.50
N ASP A 238 6.39 1.40 -28.05
CA ASP A 238 5.29 1.20 -27.12
C ASP A 238 5.57 1.85 -25.77
N PRO A 239 4.55 2.46 -25.13
CA PRO A 239 4.74 3.20 -23.90
C PRO A 239 4.91 2.26 -22.70
N ILE A 240 5.98 2.49 -21.95
CA ILE A 240 6.22 1.94 -20.62
C ILE A 240 6.33 3.07 -19.60
N THR A 241 6.24 2.77 -18.32
CA THR A 241 6.31 3.80 -17.27
C THR A 241 7.55 3.70 -16.39
N HIS A 242 8.03 2.49 -16.17
CA HIS A 242 9.19 2.24 -15.33
C HIS A 242 10.06 1.14 -15.92
N LEU A 243 11.38 1.25 -15.66
CA LEU A 243 12.30 0.15 -15.80
C LEU A 243 12.80 -0.28 -14.44
N LEU A 244 12.87 -1.57 -14.23
CA LEU A 244 13.47 -2.22 -13.09
C LEU A 244 14.85 -2.73 -13.51
N ILE A 245 15.86 -2.39 -12.73
CA ILE A 245 17.23 -2.74 -13.02
C ILE A 245 17.78 -3.61 -11.90
N ARG A 246 18.39 -4.72 -12.26
CA ARG A 246 19.25 -5.52 -11.42
C ARG A 246 20.69 -5.15 -11.72
N ALA A 247 21.44 -4.75 -10.71
CA ALA A 247 22.87 -4.50 -10.82
C ALA A 247 23.67 -5.81 -10.85
N GLU A 248 24.84 -5.78 -11.46
CA GLU A 248 25.79 -6.88 -11.35
C GLU A 248 26.27 -7.05 -9.89
N PRO A 249 26.62 -8.29 -9.48
CA PRO A 249 27.10 -8.53 -8.12
C PRO A 249 28.34 -7.68 -7.78
N GLY A 250 28.23 -6.90 -6.69
CA GLY A 250 29.31 -6.03 -6.22
C GLY A 250 29.39 -4.65 -6.91
N GLN A 251 28.45 -4.33 -7.80
CA GLN A 251 28.36 -3.02 -8.43
C GLN A 251 27.90 -1.97 -7.39
N ASP A 252 28.58 -0.83 -7.36
CA ASP A 252 28.15 0.33 -6.58
C ASP A 252 26.91 0.95 -7.24
N LEU A 253 25.80 1.03 -6.49
CA LEU A 253 24.52 1.51 -7.00
C LEU A 253 24.54 3.01 -7.33
N GLU A 254 25.28 3.84 -6.59
CA GLU A 254 25.36 5.27 -6.88
C GLU A 254 26.11 5.51 -8.20
N VAL A 255 27.18 4.77 -8.43
CA VAL A 255 27.92 4.83 -9.70
C VAL A 255 27.06 4.34 -10.87
N LEU A 256 26.27 3.27 -10.64
CA LEU A 256 25.37 2.75 -11.67
C LEU A 256 24.22 3.73 -11.97
N LYS A 257 23.68 4.40 -10.96
CA LYS A 257 22.67 5.47 -11.14
C LYS A 257 23.18 6.58 -12.03
N GLU A 258 24.41 7.06 -11.79
CA GLU A 258 25.02 8.10 -12.61
C GLU A 258 25.22 7.64 -14.07
N ARG A 259 25.69 6.40 -14.30
CA ARG A 259 25.83 5.83 -15.65
C ARG A 259 24.50 5.75 -16.37
N LEU A 260 23.45 5.24 -15.72
CA LEU A 260 22.10 5.16 -16.27
C LEU A 260 21.53 6.54 -16.58
N ALA A 261 21.70 7.51 -15.69
CA ALA A 261 21.23 8.89 -15.91
C ALA A 261 21.96 9.57 -17.07
N ASN A 262 23.24 9.24 -17.31
CA ASN A 262 23.99 9.78 -18.44
C ASN A 262 23.67 9.06 -19.77
N ALA A 263 23.29 7.79 -19.71
CA ALA A 263 22.98 7.00 -20.91
C ALA A 263 21.54 7.20 -21.40
N LEU A 264 20.60 7.48 -20.48
CA LEU A 264 19.17 7.61 -20.79
C LEU A 264 18.77 9.08 -20.65
N PRO A 265 18.27 9.74 -21.71
CA PRO A 265 17.76 11.11 -21.61
C PRO A 265 16.39 11.16 -20.92
N ASP A 266 16.12 12.27 -20.26
CA ASP A 266 14.82 12.64 -19.69
C ASP A 266 14.27 11.62 -18.67
N VAL A 267 15.18 11.02 -17.86
CA VAL A 267 14.81 10.05 -16.82
C VAL A 267 15.32 10.45 -15.45
N ILE A 268 14.61 9.99 -14.45
CA ILE A 268 15.05 9.95 -13.05
C ILE A 268 15.44 8.51 -12.69
N VAL A 269 16.60 8.35 -12.07
CA VAL A 269 17.15 7.06 -11.64
C VAL A 269 17.20 7.04 -10.12
N LEU A 270 16.48 6.10 -9.52
CA LEU A 270 16.31 5.99 -8.07
C LEU A 270 16.64 4.57 -7.62
N THR A 271 17.22 4.41 -6.43
CA THR A 271 17.26 3.10 -5.78
C THR A 271 15.85 2.67 -5.39
N GLN A 272 15.66 1.38 -5.10
CA GLN A 272 14.38 0.86 -4.63
C GLN A 272 13.87 1.63 -3.40
N ASP A 273 14.75 1.89 -2.42
CA ASP A 273 14.39 2.61 -1.18
C ASP A 273 14.04 4.09 -1.44
N GLU A 274 14.76 4.77 -2.32
CA GLU A 274 14.45 6.14 -2.74
C GLU A 274 13.09 6.22 -3.44
N MET A 275 12.80 5.28 -4.34
CA MET A 275 11.52 5.20 -5.05
C MET A 275 10.36 4.95 -4.07
N ALA A 276 10.52 3.99 -3.15
CA ALA A 276 9.55 3.69 -2.11
C ALA A 276 9.34 4.88 -1.17
N THR A 277 10.42 5.52 -0.73
CA THR A 277 10.39 6.69 0.15
C THR A 277 9.72 7.88 -0.53
N ARG A 278 10.01 8.15 -1.80
CA ARG A 278 9.38 9.21 -2.60
C ARG A 278 7.85 9.00 -2.68
N THR A 279 7.43 7.77 -2.95
CA THR A 279 6.01 7.39 -3.03
C THR A 279 5.31 7.53 -1.68
N ARG A 280 5.90 7.03 -0.58
CA ARG A 280 5.35 7.17 0.79
C ARG A 280 5.25 8.64 1.22
N ASN A 281 6.26 9.46 0.93
CA ASN A 281 6.28 10.87 1.28
C ASN A 281 5.21 11.66 0.54
N TYR A 282 4.98 11.38 -0.75
CA TYR A 282 3.90 11.99 -1.51
C TYR A 282 2.56 11.77 -0.80
N TRP A 283 2.21 10.53 -0.50
CA TRP A 283 0.95 10.19 0.13
C TRP A 283 0.83 10.74 1.55
N ARG A 284 1.90 10.69 2.35
CA ARG A 284 1.92 11.20 3.72
C ARG A 284 1.70 12.72 3.78
N LEU A 285 2.31 13.48 2.87
CA LEU A 285 2.29 14.93 2.90
C LEU A 285 1.12 15.54 2.12
N ARG A 286 0.71 14.91 1.03
CA ARG A 286 -0.26 15.50 0.11
C ARG A 286 -1.72 15.20 0.46
N THR A 287 -2.01 14.08 1.10
CA THR A 287 -3.40 13.64 1.33
C THR A 287 -4.00 14.13 2.64
N GLY A 288 -3.21 14.73 3.54
CA GLY A 288 -3.66 15.08 4.88
C GLY A 288 -4.01 13.89 5.78
N ILE A 289 -4.00 12.66 5.26
CA ILE A 289 -4.33 11.44 6.04
C ILE A 289 -3.41 11.29 7.23
N GLY A 290 -2.11 11.54 7.06
CA GLY A 290 -1.14 11.52 8.15
C GLY A 290 -1.49 12.52 9.26
N PHE A 291 -1.95 13.73 8.89
CA PHE A 291 -2.39 14.73 9.85
C PHE A 291 -3.67 14.30 10.59
N ILE A 292 -4.67 13.79 9.86
CA ILE A 292 -5.95 13.37 10.45
C ILE A 292 -5.74 12.20 11.43
N LEU A 293 -4.98 11.18 11.03
CA LEU A 293 -4.69 10.02 11.88
C LEU A 293 -3.80 10.41 13.06
N GLY A 294 -2.81 11.28 12.84
CA GLY A 294 -1.96 11.80 13.91
C GLY A 294 -2.73 12.65 14.92
N LEU A 295 -3.64 13.50 14.46
CA LEU A 295 -4.52 14.29 15.33
C LEU A 295 -5.42 13.38 16.17
N GLY A 296 -6.01 12.38 15.57
CA GLY A 296 -6.85 11.42 16.28
C GLY A 296 -6.06 10.60 17.32
N ALA A 297 -4.84 10.18 17.01
CA ALA A 297 -3.96 9.52 17.98
C ALA A 297 -3.62 10.45 19.15
N ALA A 298 -3.32 11.73 18.88
CA ALA A 298 -3.07 12.74 19.92
C ALA A 298 -4.29 12.97 20.82
N VAL A 299 -5.49 13.08 20.24
CA VAL A 299 -6.74 13.18 21.00
C VAL A 299 -6.99 11.92 21.84
N GLY A 300 -6.80 10.74 21.28
CA GLY A 300 -6.90 9.48 22.01
C GLY A 300 -5.95 9.40 23.20
N MET A 301 -4.70 9.87 23.03
CA MET A 301 -3.72 9.93 24.12
C MET A 301 -4.15 10.91 25.22
N ILE A 302 -4.64 12.11 24.87
CA ILE A 302 -5.14 13.10 25.83
C ILE A 302 -6.32 12.53 26.63
N VAL A 303 -7.27 11.90 25.93
CA VAL A 303 -8.43 11.26 26.55
C VAL A 303 -7.97 10.16 27.51
N GLY A 304 -7.03 9.32 27.10
CA GLY A 304 -6.45 8.28 27.95
C GLY A 304 -5.82 8.83 29.23
N VAL A 305 -5.00 9.88 29.11
CA VAL A 305 -4.38 10.55 30.26
C VAL A 305 -5.42 11.13 31.22
N VAL A 306 -6.47 11.79 30.69
CA VAL A 306 -7.56 12.36 31.50
C VAL A 306 -8.33 11.27 32.23
N ILE A 307 -8.68 10.16 31.54
CA ILE A 307 -9.41 9.03 32.15
C ILE A 307 -8.57 8.42 33.29
N VAL A 308 -7.30 8.09 33.02
CA VAL A 308 -6.41 7.51 34.05
C VAL A 308 -6.23 8.47 35.21
N GLY A 309 -6.00 9.75 34.93
CA GLY A 309 -5.88 10.80 35.97
C GLY A 309 -7.11 10.92 36.86
N GLN A 310 -8.32 10.92 36.26
CA GLN A 310 -9.56 11.00 36.98
C GLN A 310 -9.81 9.76 37.88
N ILE A 311 -9.47 8.57 37.37
CA ILE A 311 -9.60 7.33 38.14
C ILE A 311 -8.65 7.30 39.31
N LEU A 312 -7.37 7.68 39.10
CA LEU A 312 -6.39 7.76 40.18
C LEU A 312 -6.79 8.80 41.22
N TYR A 313 -7.23 9.99 40.79
CA TYR A 313 -7.71 11.03 41.71
C TYR A 313 -8.88 10.51 42.58
N SER A 314 -9.83 9.87 41.95
CA SER A 314 -10.99 9.32 42.68
C SER A 314 -10.56 8.20 43.64
N SER A 315 -9.68 7.29 43.23
CA SER A 315 -9.13 6.23 44.09
C SER A 315 -8.40 6.79 45.31
N VAL A 316 -7.56 7.81 45.09
CA VAL A 316 -6.86 8.48 46.20
C VAL A 316 -7.81 9.20 47.14
N SER A 317 -8.86 9.88 46.63
CA SER A 317 -9.85 10.59 47.40
C SER A 317 -10.64 9.65 48.33
N ASP A 318 -11.02 8.47 47.85
CA ASP A 318 -11.76 7.49 48.62
C ASP A 318 -10.92 6.87 49.73
N HIS A 319 -9.62 6.68 49.51
CA HIS A 319 -8.69 6.11 50.50
C HIS A 319 -7.88 7.15 51.26
N ILE A 320 -8.28 8.45 51.22
CA ILE A 320 -7.52 9.55 51.83
C ILE A 320 -7.30 9.34 53.34
N ARG A 321 -8.27 8.76 54.06
CA ARG A 321 -8.16 8.47 55.49
C ARG A 321 -7.12 7.39 55.77
N GLU A 322 -7.04 6.37 54.92
CA GLU A 322 -6.05 5.29 55.02
C GLU A 322 -4.63 5.83 54.78
N TYR A 323 -4.45 6.66 53.77
CA TYR A 323 -3.18 7.33 53.52
C TYR A 323 -2.79 8.27 54.65
N GLY A 324 -3.76 8.99 55.23
CA GLY A 324 -3.56 9.81 56.42
C GLY A 324 -3.11 8.99 57.63
N THR A 325 -3.71 7.81 57.86
CA THR A 325 -3.31 6.90 58.93
C THR A 325 -1.88 6.37 58.74
N LEU A 326 -1.55 5.93 57.50
CA LEU A 326 -0.21 5.50 57.12
C LEU A 326 0.84 6.61 57.39
N LYS A 327 0.50 7.86 57.05
CA LYS A 327 1.37 9.01 57.28
C LYS A 327 1.54 9.31 58.79
N ALA A 328 0.46 9.16 59.57
CA ALA A 328 0.53 9.34 61.03
C ALA A 328 1.40 8.24 61.70
N MET A 329 1.44 7.02 61.13
CA MET A 329 2.34 5.93 61.52
C MET A 329 3.80 6.10 61.06
N GLY A 330 4.11 7.18 60.32
CA GLY A 330 5.50 7.50 59.87
C GLY A 330 5.82 7.08 58.46
N ALA A 331 4.84 6.72 57.61
CA ALA A 331 5.09 6.41 56.20
C ALA A 331 5.56 7.69 55.49
N SER A 332 6.65 7.54 54.68
CA SER A 332 7.18 8.62 53.86
C SER A 332 6.28 8.88 52.64
N ASP A 333 6.30 10.15 52.13
CA ASP A 333 5.56 10.51 50.91
C ASP A 333 5.95 9.63 49.70
N ARG A 334 7.22 9.21 49.64
CA ARG A 334 7.69 8.26 48.60
C ARG A 334 6.98 6.94 48.65
N MET A 335 6.64 6.42 49.84
CA MET A 335 5.90 5.17 49.98
C MET A 335 4.48 5.33 49.49
N ILE A 336 3.80 6.43 49.76
CA ILE A 336 2.45 6.74 49.31
C ILE A 336 2.43 6.85 47.76
N TYR A 337 3.36 7.64 47.20
CA TYR A 337 3.47 7.75 45.73
C TYR A 337 3.79 6.41 45.07
N SER A 338 4.58 5.53 45.68
CA SER A 338 4.85 4.20 45.12
C SER A 338 3.60 3.34 45.04
N VAL A 339 2.68 3.43 45.98
CA VAL A 339 1.39 2.72 45.96
C VAL A 339 0.51 3.22 44.79
N ILE A 340 0.45 4.55 44.59
CA ILE A 340 -0.32 5.16 43.49
C ILE A 340 0.25 4.78 42.13
N ILE A 341 1.57 4.82 41.99
CA ILE A 341 2.26 4.41 40.75
C ILE A 341 2.03 2.93 40.47
N GLU A 342 2.10 2.08 41.50
CA GLU A 342 1.81 0.65 41.37
C GLU A 342 0.37 0.40 40.93
N GLN A 343 -0.63 1.13 41.46
CA GLN A 343 -2.01 1.07 40.99
C GLN A 343 -2.13 1.48 39.52
N ALA A 344 -1.48 2.58 39.12
CA ALA A 344 -1.48 3.04 37.72
C ALA A 344 -0.87 1.99 36.78
N LEU A 345 0.23 1.35 37.17
CA LEU A 345 0.85 0.28 36.37
C LEU A 345 -0.06 -0.94 36.22
N TRP A 346 -0.71 -1.37 37.32
CA TRP A 346 -1.67 -2.47 37.25
C TRP A 346 -2.85 -2.15 36.33
N MET A 347 -3.41 -0.95 36.43
CA MET A 347 -4.49 -0.49 35.55
C MET A 347 -4.04 -0.43 34.08
N ALA A 348 -2.85 0.07 33.81
CA ALA A 348 -2.30 0.15 32.46
C ALA A 348 -2.15 -1.24 31.85
N VAL A 349 -1.54 -2.20 32.57
CA VAL A 349 -1.31 -3.55 32.06
C VAL A 349 -2.64 -4.29 31.85
N LEU A 350 -3.55 -4.23 32.81
CA LEU A 350 -4.85 -4.90 32.73
C LEU A 350 -5.78 -4.29 31.69
N GLY A 351 -5.66 -3.00 31.38
CA GLY A 351 -6.41 -2.34 30.30
C GLY A 351 -5.79 -2.55 28.93
N TYR A 352 -4.44 -2.60 28.85
CA TYR A 352 -3.72 -2.75 27.59
C TYR A 352 -3.89 -4.16 26.97
N ILE A 353 -3.84 -5.22 27.77
CA ILE A 353 -3.95 -6.59 27.24
C ILE A 353 -5.27 -6.82 26.48
N PRO A 354 -6.46 -6.55 27.03
CA PRO A 354 -7.71 -6.72 26.29
C PRO A 354 -7.84 -5.74 25.11
N SER A 355 -7.26 -4.52 25.22
CA SER A 355 -7.17 -3.59 24.11
C SER A 355 -6.37 -4.18 22.93
N LEU A 356 -5.21 -4.77 23.20
CA LEU A 356 -4.38 -5.39 22.19
C LEU A 356 -5.10 -6.56 21.50
N LEU A 357 -5.76 -7.43 22.27
CA LEU A 357 -6.55 -8.55 21.73
C LEU A 357 -7.68 -8.05 20.81
N LEU A 358 -8.37 -7.01 21.22
CA LEU A 358 -9.43 -6.38 20.42
C LEU A 358 -8.85 -5.80 19.12
N CYS A 359 -7.73 -5.08 19.19
CA CYS A 359 -7.09 -4.50 18.02
C CYS A 359 -6.58 -5.56 17.03
N VAL A 360 -5.97 -6.64 17.52
CA VAL A 360 -5.54 -7.78 16.69
C VAL A 360 -6.73 -8.45 16.02
N GLY A 361 -7.83 -8.67 16.76
CA GLY A 361 -9.07 -9.24 16.22
C GLY A 361 -9.69 -8.36 15.13
N LEU A 362 -9.79 -7.05 15.37
CA LEU A 362 -10.27 -6.10 14.37
C LEU A 362 -9.35 -6.02 13.17
N GLY A 363 -8.03 -6.02 13.37
CA GLY A 363 -7.04 -6.02 12.29
C GLY A 363 -7.13 -7.26 11.42
N ALA A 364 -7.28 -8.45 12.01
CA ALA A 364 -7.50 -9.69 11.27
C ALA A 364 -8.81 -9.68 10.48
N TRP A 365 -9.88 -9.18 11.09
CA TRP A 365 -11.19 -9.06 10.42
C TRP A 365 -11.15 -8.09 9.23
N THR A 366 -10.57 -6.89 9.40
CA THR A 366 -10.47 -5.91 8.31
C THR A 366 -9.54 -6.39 7.18
N ALA A 367 -8.45 -7.08 7.50
CA ALA A 367 -7.58 -7.68 6.51
C ALA A 367 -8.29 -8.75 5.67
N ALA A 368 -9.13 -9.59 6.32
CA ALA A 368 -9.87 -10.65 5.65
C ALA A 368 -11.02 -10.15 4.77
N THR A 369 -11.69 -9.06 5.17
CA THR A 369 -12.92 -8.57 4.50
C THR A 369 -12.67 -7.41 3.55
N GLN A 370 -11.72 -6.54 3.86
CA GLN A 370 -11.46 -5.29 3.12
C GLN A 370 -10.06 -5.22 2.50
N GLY A 371 -9.20 -6.20 2.77
CA GLY A 371 -7.80 -6.14 2.36
C GLY A 371 -6.97 -5.04 3.06
N ILE A 372 -7.55 -4.33 4.03
CA ILE A 372 -6.89 -3.25 4.76
C ILE A 372 -6.08 -3.85 5.90
N MET A 373 -4.76 -3.77 5.81
CA MET A 373 -3.87 -4.20 6.87
C MET A 373 -3.72 -3.12 7.94
N ILE A 374 -4.22 -3.39 9.15
CA ILE A 374 -3.89 -2.62 10.35
C ILE A 374 -2.61 -3.25 10.93
N LEU A 375 -1.49 -2.53 10.79
CA LEU A 375 -0.20 -3.03 11.29
C LEU A 375 -0.05 -2.69 12.76
N ILE A 376 -0.19 -3.70 13.61
CA ILE A 376 0.06 -3.60 15.03
C ILE A 376 1.49 -4.08 15.26
N THR A 377 2.38 -3.14 15.58
CA THR A 377 3.78 -3.42 15.91
C THR A 377 3.98 -3.32 17.43
N PRO A 378 5.06 -3.90 17.99
CA PRO A 378 5.36 -3.74 19.42
C PRO A 378 5.55 -2.29 19.88
N LEU A 379 5.67 -1.35 18.95
CA LEU A 379 5.82 0.08 19.20
C LEU A 379 4.50 0.87 19.05
N THR A 380 3.42 0.22 18.58
CA THR A 380 2.06 0.76 18.55
C THR A 380 1.32 0.42 19.84
#